data_a02c102a85f8eae13a94cbb82dac85da
#
_entry.id   a02c102a85f8eae13a94cbb82dac85da
#
_cell.length_a   1.000
_cell.length_b   1.000
_cell.length_c   1.000
_cell.angle_alpha   90.00
_cell.angle_beta   90.00
_cell.angle_gamma   90.00
#
_symmetry.space_group_name_H-M   'P 1'
#
loop_
_entity.id
_entity.type
_entity.pdbx_description
1 polymer ?
#
loop_
_entity_poly.entity_id
_entity_poly.type
_entity_poly.pdbx_seq_one_letter_code
_entity_poly.pdbx_strand_id
1 'polypeptide(L)'
;ALDRLAKQPAVAKAMAALQSENEWTLTEQTALCEIPAPPFKEAARAAAFRDKLAALGVQKLRMDREGNVIGEIKGTGPGPTLVLSGHLDTVFPEGTNVKVKREGTKLTAPGIGDDCRGLAAVLATTRQIIANKIPFTGRLLVIGTMGEEGPGNLRGVRALFNGPLKDSIDMFISIDGTGFGITNGAVGSNRYRVTYKGPGGHSYGAFGMPNPLHAMGRAIAKIAELEASSNPKVTFNVGLVSGGTSVNSISAEGVMDIDLRSESAAALADIDARLQTALRQALAEEKARWPKSTVPLALVIDTTGLRPAGTTADTSFIVRTSLAAARTMNVYAPLTISSTDANIPISKGIAAVTLDGGGVGRGAHSLDESYDDRTDGYKGPQWILLVVIGLLTTR
;
A
#
# COMPACT_ATOMS: atom_id res chain seq x y z
N ALA A 1 -9.17 -27.53 12.35
CA ALA A 1 -10.26 -27.02 11.49
C ALA A 1 -9.79 -26.96 10.05
N LEU A 2 -8.69 -26.23 9.73
CA LEU A 2 -8.22 -26.03 8.36
C LEU A 2 -7.74 -27.32 7.67
N ASP A 3 -7.12 -28.25 8.38
CA ASP A 3 -6.75 -29.57 7.80
C ASP A 3 -7.97 -30.37 7.33
N ARG A 4 -9.10 -30.24 8.03
CA ARG A 4 -10.38 -30.83 7.59
C ARG A 4 -10.96 -30.09 6.41
N LEU A 5 -10.86 -28.75 6.42
CA LEU A 5 -11.31 -27.90 5.32
C LEU A 5 -10.54 -28.22 4.03
N ALA A 6 -9.22 -28.32 4.09
CA ALA A 6 -8.37 -28.67 2.95
C ALA A 6 -8.71 -30.04 2.32
N LYS A 7 -9.27 -30.95 3.13
CA LYS A 7 -9.68 -32.31 2.68
C LYS A 7 -11.13 -32.37 2.14
N GLN A 8 -11.91 -31.29 2.24
CA GLN A 8 -13.24 -31.25 1.63
C GLN A 8 -13.13 -31.38 0.10
N PRO A 9 -13.96 -32.18 -0.57
CA PRO A 9 -13.78 -32.50 -1.99
C PRO A 9 -13.66 -31.27 -2.89
N ALA A 10 -14.49 -30.24 -2.69
CA ALA A 10 -14.45 -29.03 -3.48
C ALA A 10 -13.17 -28.23 -3.26
N VAL A 11 -12.70 -28.13 -1.99
CA VAL A 11 -11.47 -27.41 -1.63
C VAL A 11 -10.24 -28.18 -2.14
N ALA A 12 -10.18 -29.49 -1.92
CA ALA A 12 -9.09 -30.33 -2.41
C ALA A 12 -8.95 -30.28 -3.93
N LYS A 13 -10.09 -30.29 -4.67
CA LYS A 13 -10.11 -30.13 -6.12
C LYS A 13 -9.60 -28.75 -6.54
N ALA A 14 -10.02 -27.69 -5.85
CA ALA A 14 -9.55 -26.33 -6.12
C ALA A 14 -8.04 -26.18 -5.86
N MET A 15 -7.54 -26.77 -4.77
CA MET A 15 -6.10 -26.78 -4.46
C MET A 15 -5.29 -27.49 -5.55
N ALA A 16 -5.75 -28.65 -6.02
CA ALA A 16 -5.12 -29.37 -7.12
C ALA A 16 -5.16 -28.58 -8.43
N ALA A 17 -6.27 -27.90 -8.72
CA ALA A 17 -6.42 -27.05 -9.89
C ALA A 17 -5.49 -25.83 -9.85
N LEU A 18 -5.31 -25.17 -8.70
CA LEU A 18 -4.34 -24.07 -8.55
C LEU A 18 -2.91 -24.51 -8.89
N GLN A 19 -2.56 -25.75 -8.60
CA GLN A 19 -1.27 -26.30 -8.97
C GLN A 19 -1.19 -26.65 -10.46
N SER A 20 -2.13 -27.44 -10.96
CA SER A 20 -2.09 -27.94 -12.35
C SER A 20 -2.33 -26.85 -13.38
N GLU A 21 -3.02 -25.78 -13.03
CA GLU A 21 -3.35 -24.63 -13.89
C GLU A 21 -2.52 -23.38 -13.55
N ASN A 22 -1.37 -23.54 -12.89
CA ASN A 22 -0.54 -22.39 -12.46
C ASN A 22 -0.09 -21.52 -13.63
N GLU A 23 0.09 -22.11 -14.80
CA GLU A 23 0.44 -21.35 -16.02
C GLU A 23 -0.64 -20.31 -16.40
N TRP A 24 -1.92 -20.62 -16.11
CA TRP A 24 -2.99 -19.62 -16.27
C TRP A 24 -2.76 -18.41 -15.34
N THR A 25 -2.34 -18.65 -14.08
CA THR A 25 -2.04 -17.56 -13.14
C THR A 25 -0.89 -16.67 -13.63
N LEU A 26 0.18 -17.28 -14.17
CA LEU A 26 1.31 -16.54 -14.75
C LEU A 26 0.92 -15.76 -16.00
N THR A 27 0.02 -16.32 -16.80
CA THR A 27 -0.53 -15.63 -17.99
C THR A 27 -1.33 -14.39 -17.57
N GLU A 28 -2.18 -14.50 -16.53
CA GLU A 28 -2.96 -13.38 -16.02
C GLU A 28 -2.06 -12.30 -15.38
N GLN A 29 -1.03 -12.73 -14.64
CA GLN A 29 -0.01 -11.85 -14.07
C GLN A 29 0.69 -11.04 -15.16
N THR A 30 1.15 -11.70 -16.22
CA THR A 30 1.79 -11.08 -17.36
C THR A 30 0.86 -10.09 -18.06
N ALA A 31 -0.37 -10.54 -18.36
CA ALA A 31 -1.35 -9.74 -19.11
C ALA A 31 -1.74 -8.45 -18.35
N LEU A 32 -1.89 -8.50 -17.02
CA LEU A 32 -2.17 -7.32 -16.22
C LEU A 32 -0.95 -6.41 -16.09
N CYS A 33 0.25 -7.00 -15.93
CA CYS A 33 1.48 -6.25 -15.78
C CYS A 33 1.83 -5.43 -17.02
N GLU A 34 1.59 -5.96 -18.22
CA GLU A 34 1.85 -5.29 -19.49
C GLU A 34 0.89 -4.12 -19.79
N ILE A 35 -0.09 -3.86 -18.91
CA ILE A 35 -0.94 -2.66 -18.99
C ILE A 35 -0.34 -1.60 -18.06
N PRO A 36 0.22 -0.48 -18.58
CA PRO A 36 0.76 0.58 -17.74
C PRO A 36 -0.30 1.12 -16.77
N ALA A 37 0.09 1.28 -15.50
CA ALA A 37 -0.78 1.81 -14.46
C ALA A 37 0.01 2.77 -13.53
N PRO A 38 0.54 3.87 -14.07
CA PRO A 38 1.21 4.88 -13.24
C PRO A 38 0.20 5.50 -12.27
N PRO A 39 0.67 6.15 -11.18
CA PRO A 39 -0.22 6.80 -10.23
C PRO A 39 -1.22 7.74 -10.91
N PHE A 40 -2.50 7.63 -10.54
CA PHE A 40 -3.66 8.36 -11.10
C PHE A 40 -4.01 8.03 -12.56
N LYS A 41 -3.40 7.01 -13.17
CA LYS A 41 -3.67 6.57 -14.55
C LYS A 41 -3.93 5.06 -14.65
N GLU A 42 -4.52 4.46 -13.63
CA GLU A 42 -4.76 3.02 -13.51
C GLU A 42 -5.99 2.52 -14.30
N ALA A 43 -6.77 3.42 -14.89
CA ALA A 43 -8.08 3.11 -15.47
C ALA A 43 -8.05 1.96 -16.49
N ALA A 44 -7.00 1.85 -17.30
CA ALA A 44 -6.88 0.78 -18.29
C ALA A 44 -6.70 -0.60 -17.63
N ARG A 45 -5.83 -0.69 -16.59
CA ARG A 45 -5.62 -1.93 -15.83
C ARG A 45 -6.86 -2.28 -15.03
N ALA A 46 -7.56 -1.29 -14.44
CA ALA A 46 -8.83 -1.48 -13.75
C ALA A 46 -9.91 -2.07 -14.68
N ALA A 47 -10.05 -1.54 -15.88
CA ALA A 47 -10.98 -2.09 -16.87
C ALA A 47 -10.65 -3.54 -17.23
N ALA A 48 -9.37 -3.85 -17.49
CA ALA A 48 -8.93 -5.21 -17.77
C ALA A 48 -9.19 -6.16 -16.60
N PHE A 49 -8.91 -5.75 -15.37
CA PHE A 49 -9.17 -6.54 -14.17
C PHE A 49 -10.66 -6.81 -13.99
N ARG A 50 -11.51 -5.78 -14.17
CA ARG A 50 -12.97 -5.93 -14.18
C ARG A 50 -13.44 -6.96 -15.20
N ASP A 51 -12.94 -6.88 -16.43
CA ASP A 51 -13.35 -7.76 -17.53
C ASP A 51 -12.91 -9.22 -17.25
N LYS A 52 -11.75 -9.42 -16.63
CA LYS A 52 -11.30 -10.73 -16.15
C LYS A 52 -12.22 -11.28 -15.05
N LEU A 53 -12.61 -10.47 -14.07
CA LEU A 53 -13.58 -10.88 -13.05
C LEU A 53 -14.95 -11.22 -13.67
N ALA A 54 -15.40 -10.46 -14.65
CA ALA A 54 -16.64 -10.76 -15.41
C ALA A 54 -16.56 -12.12 -16.11
N ALA A 55 -15.45 -12.41 -16.76
CA ALA A 55 -15.22 -13.70 -17.44
C ALA A 55 -15.21 -14.90 -16.46
N LEU A 56 -14.81 -14.67 -15.19
CA LEU A 56 -14.90 -15.68 -14.14
C LEU A 56 -16.32 -15.87 -13.59
N GLY A 57 -17.27 -15.00 -13.92
CA GLY A 57 -18.64 -15.05 -13.44
C GLY A 57 -18.88 -14.35 -12.09
N VAL A 58 -17.98 -13.44 -11.69
CA VAL A 58 -18.17 -12.60 -10.51
C VAL A 58 -19.39 -11.70 -10.70
N GLN A 59 -20.24 -11.61 -9.68
CA GLN A 59 -21.49 -10.87 -9.75
C GLN A 59 -21.35 -9.42 -9.27
N LYS A 60 -22.35 -8.58 -9.57
CA LYS A 60 -22.46 -7.19 -9.14
C LYS A 60 -21.19 -6.36 -9.36
N LEU A 61 -20.52 -6.64 -10.47
CA LEU A 61 -19.33 -5.90 -10.86
C LEU A 61 -19.67 -4.42 -11.08
N ARG A 62 -18.90 -3.55 -10.44
CA ARG A 62 -18.99 -2.10 -10.60
C ARG A 62 -17.64 -1.45 -10.38
N MET A 63 -17.51 -0.24 -10.83
CA MET A 63 -16.44 0.66 -10.43
C MET A 63 -17.05 1.75 -9.53
N ASP A 64 -16.37 2.09 -8.44
CA ASP A 64 -16.77 3.22 -7.61
C ASP A 64 -16.25 4.55 -8.18
N ARG A 65 -16.48 5.65 -7.46
CA ARG A 65 -16.07 7.00 -7.93
C ARG A 65 -14.55 7.18 -7.97
N GLU A 66 -13.82 6.42 -7.17
CA GLU A 66 -12.36 6.44 -7.15
C GLU A 66 -11.75 5.60 -8.28
N GLY A 67 -12.55 4.68 -8.84
CA GLY A 67 -12.13 3.74 -9.87
C GLY A 67 -11.85 2.34 -9.35
N ASN A 68 -12.02 2.05 -8.05
CA ASN A 68 -11.91 0.69 -7.54
C ASN A 68 -12.85 -0.24 -8.30
N VAL A 69 -12.34 -1.39 -8.70
CA VAL A 69 -13.15 -2.47 -9.25
C VAL A 69 -13.69 -3.31 -8.10
N ILE A 70 -15.00 -3.47 -7.99
CA ILE A 70 -15.66 -4.18 -6.90
C ILE A 70 -16.58 -5.24 -7.48
N GLY A 71 -16.36 -6.51 -7.11
CA GLY A 71 -17.22 -7.63 -7.42
C GLY A 71 -17.68 -8.37 -6.16
N GLU A 72 -18.73 -9.16 -6.25
CA GLU A 72 -19.31 -9.90 -5.14
C GLU A 72 -19.48 -11.38 -5.49
N ILE A 73 -19.09 -12.27 -4.56
CA ILE A 73 -19.47 -13.68 -4.55
C ILE A 73 -20.32 -13.89 -3.29
N LYS A 74 -21.58 -14.27 -3.48
CA LYS A 74 -22.51 -14.50 -2.39
C LYS A 74 -22.36 -15.92 -1.86
N GLY A 75 -22.24 -16.06 -0.55
CA GLY A 75 -22.28 -17.35 0.14
C GLY A 75 -23.70 -17.92 0.29
N THR A 76 -23.78 -19.11 0.90
CA THR A 76 -25.02 -19.91 1.01
C THR A 76 -25.95 -19.46 2.13
N GLY A 77 -25.54 -18.51 2.98
CA GLY A 77 -26.35 -18.05 4.10
C GLY A 77 -25.77 -16.78 4.75
N PRO A 78 -26.34 -16.30 5.88
CA PRO A 78 -25.82 -15.17 6.61
C PRO A 78 -24.40 -15.43 7.13
N GLY A 79 -23.58 -14.42 7.19
CA GLY A 79 -22.20 -14.51 7.64
C GLY A 79 -21.44 -13.20 7.40
N PRO A 80 -20.12 -13.20 7.63
CA PRO A 80 -19.32 -12.00 7.52
C PRO A 80 -19.13 -11.56 6.07
N THR A 81 -18.77 -10.29 5.91
CA THR A 81 -18.24 -9.74 4.66
C THR A 81 -16.73 -9.71 4.74
N LEU A 82 -16.08 -10.48 3.88
CA LEU A 82 -14.63 -10.47 3.70
C LEU A 82 -14.28 -9.75 2.41
N VAL A 83 -13.30 -8.86 2.46
CA VAL A 83 -12.66 -8.29 1.27
C VAL A 83 -11.41 -9.08 0.95
N LEU A 84 -11.22 -9.43 -0.32
CA LEU A 84 -9.99 -9.93 -0.92
C LEU A 84 -9.57 -8.95 -2.01
N SER A 85 -8.45 -8.26 -1.85
CA SER A 85 -8.01 -7.21 -2.78
C SER A 85 -6.56 -7.38 -3.24
N GLY A 86 -6.23 -6.74 -4.34
CA GLY A 86 -4.88 -6.39 -4.79
C GLY A 86 -4.92 -4.99 -5.36
N HIS A 87 -3.78 -4.27 -5.38
CA HIS A 87 -3.78 -2.91 -5.91
C HIS A 87 -3.46 -2.85 -7.40
N LEU A 88 -4.01 -1.84 -8.06
CA LEU A 88 -3.98 -1.70 -9.53
C LEU A 88 -2.82 -0.83 -10.03
N ASP A 89 -2.33 0.07 -9.20
CA ASP A 89 -1.28 1.01 -9.55
C ASP A 89 0.13 0.43 -9.40
N THR A 90 1.10 1.19 -9.83
CA THR A 90 2.53 0.96 -9.62
C THR A 90 3.22 2.28 -9.29
N VAL A 91 4.45 2.22 -8.77
CA VAL A 91 5.29 3.42 -8.53
C VAL A 91 5.84 4.05 -9.80
N PHE A 92 5.75 3.37 -10.94
CA PHE A 92 6.46 3.75 -12.15
C PHE A 92 5.75 4.85 -12.91
N PRO A 93 6.50 5.86 -13.43
CA PRO A 93 5.92 6.95 -14.19
C PRO A 93 5.40 6.50 -15.55
N GLU A 94 4.56 7.35 -16.15
CA GLU A 94 4.09 7.15 -17.52
C GLU A 94 5.25 7.04 -18.52
N GLY A 95 5.11 6.15 -19.49
CA GLY A 95 6.16 5.86 -20.48
C GLY A 95 7.16 4.79 -20.06
N THR A 96 7.08 4.28 -18.82
CA THR A 96 7.90 3.14 -18.40
C THR A 96 7.56 1.91 -19.24
N ASN A 97 8.58 1.21 -19.73
CA ASN A 97 8.39 -0.04 -20.46
C ASN A 97 8.04 -1.17 -19.47
N VAL A 98 6.79 -1.63 -19.54
CA VAL A 98 6.24 -2.69 -18.68
C VAL A 98 6.13 -4.04 -19.38
N LYS A 99 6.81 -4.22 -20.54
CA LYS A 99 6.83 -5.51 -21.23
C LYS A 99 7.52 -6.58 -20.42
N VAL A 100 6.83 -7.69 -20.22
CA VAL A 100 7.33 -8.80 -19.42
C VAL A 100 8.31 -9.64 -20.24
N LYS A 101 9.49 -9.85 -19.67
CA LYS A 101 10.45 -10.84 -20.19
C LYS A 101 10.34 -12.10 -19.35
N ARG A 102 10.20 -13.23 -20.01
CA ARG A 102 10.12 -14.55 -19.35
C ARG A 102 11.33 -15.41 -19.70
N GLU A 103 11.98 -15.92 -18.66
CA GLU A 103 13.10 -16.86 -18.78
C GLU A 103 12.82 -18.05 -17.84
N GLY A 104 12.31 -19.14 -18.41
CA GLY A 104 11.87 -20.29 -17.62
C GLY A 104 10.74 -19.95 -16.63
N THR A 105 11.03 -20.05 -15.35
CA THR A 105 10.10 -19.72 -14.25
C THR A 105 10.14 -18.25 -13.85
N LYS A 106 11.11 -17.47 -14.34
CA LYS A 106 11.33 -16.09 -13.97
C LYS A 106 10.65 -15.14 -14.95
N LEU A 107 9.87 -14.19 -14.41
CA LEU A 107 9.29 -13.05 -15.09
C LEU A 107 10.03 -11.78 -14.65
N THR A 108 10.35 -10.88 -15.56
CA THR A 108 11.02 -9.60 -15.26
C THR A 108 10.26 -8.47 -15.94
N ALA A 109 9.74 -7.55 -15.16
CA ALA A 109 9.14 -6.29 -15.58
C ALA A 109 8.89 -5.40 -14.37
N PRO A 110 8.84 -4.07 -14.51
CA PRO A 110 8.40 -3.16 -13.48
C PRO A 110 6.98 -3.51 -12.97
N GLY A 111 6.81 -3.73 -11.66
CA GLY A 111 5.53 -4.07 -11.05
C GLY A 111 5.10 -5.53 -11.18
N ILE A 112 6.00 -6.44 -11.63
CA ILE A 112 5.63 -7.85 -11.85
C ILE A 112 5.32 -8.58 -10.54
N GLY A 113 5.98 -8.21 -9.44
CA GLY A 113 5.72 -8.71 -8.10
C GLY A 113 4.71 -7.81 -7.37
N ASP A 114 4.91 -6.51 -7.50
CA ASP A 114 4.20 -5.45 -6.80
C ASP A 114 3.38 -4.57 -7.77
N ASP A 115 2.05 -4.79 -8.01
CA ASP A 115 1.27 -5.88 -7.41
C ASP A 115 0.60 -6.77 -8.47
N CYS A 116 1.25 -6.96 -9.64
CA CYS A 116 0.69 -7.85 -10.67
C CYS A 116 0.56 -9.30 -10.14
N ARG A 117 1.46 -9.72 -9.23
CA ARG A 117 1.35 -11.03 -8.58
C ARG A 117 0.14 -11.12 -7.65
N GLY A 118 -0.11 -10.11 -6.84
CA GLY A 118 -1.28 -10.05 -5.96
C GLY A 118 -2.58 -10.08 -6.76
N LEU A 119 -2.70 -9.26 -7.79
CA LEU A 119 -3.87 -9.27 -8.67
C LEU A 119 -4.10 -10.64 -9.32
N ALA A 120 -3.05 -11.31 -9.80
CA ALA A 120 -3.16 -12.65 -10.38
C ALA A 120 -3.56 -13.70 -9.35
N ALA A 121 -3.03 -13.61 -8.13
CA ALA A 121 -3.39 -14.51 -7.04
C ALA A 121 -4.86 -14.33 -6.60
N VAL A 122 -5.35 -13.08 -6.58
CA VAL A 122 -6.78 -12.76 -6.35
C VAL A 122 -7.64 -13.39 -7.44
N LEU A 123 -7.27 -13.25 -8.73
CA LEU A 123 -8.01 -13.87 -9.85
C LEU A 123 -8.00 -15.39 -9.76
N ALA A 124 -6.85 -16.02 -9.49
CA ALA A 124 -6.71 -17.48 -9.41
C ALA A 124 -7.55 -18.06 -8.26
N THR A 125 -7.49 -17.43 -7.08
CA THR A 125 -8.30 -17.82 -5.93
C THR A 125 -9.79 -17.68 -6.23
N THR A 126 -10.21 -16.55 -6.78
CA THR A 126 -11.60 -16.27 -7.17
C THR A 126 -12.12 -17.30 -8.18
N ARG A 127 -11.32 -17.59 -9.21
CA ARG A 127 -11.64 -18.59 -10.23
C ARG A 127 -11.94 -19.94 -9.61
N GLN A 128 -11.11 -20.42 -8.69
CA GLN A 128 -11.28 -21.74 -8.09
C GLN A 128 -12.45 -21.79 -7.11
N ILE A 129 -12.75 -20.72 -6.39
CA ILE A 129 -13.95 -20.64 -5.54
C ILE A 129 -15.21 -20.82 -6.39
N ILE A 130 -15.31 -20.14 -7.53
CA ILE A 130 -16.47 -20.17 -8.41
C ILE A 130 -16.55 -21.52 -9.16
N ALA A 131 -15.46 -21.94 -9.81
CA ALA A 131 -15.43 -23.14 -10.65
C ALA A 131 -15.73 -24.41 -9.87
N ASN A 132 -15.28 -24.51 -8.62
CA ASN A 132 -15.53 -25.65 -7.77
C ASN A 132 -16.74 -25.48 -6.83
N LYS A 133 -17.47 -24.37 -6.96
CA LYS A 133 -18.68 -24.06 -6.17
C LYS A 133 -18.42 -24.27 -4.66
N ILE A 134 -17.29 -23.78 -4.17
CA ILE A 134 -16.89 -23.98 -2.77
C ILE A 134 -17.91 -23.31 -1.85
N PRO A 135 -18.59 -24.03 -0.96
CA PRO A 135 -19.60 -23.45 -0.09
C PRO A 135 -18.94 -22.63 1.03
N PHE A 136 -19.50 -21.45 1.31
CA PHE A 136 -19.14 -20.60 2.44
C PHE A 136 -20.34 -19.75 2.87
N THR A 137 -20.27 -19.07 4.01
CA THR A 137 -21.32 -18.17 4.51
C THR A 137 -20.92 -16.71 4.34
N GLY A 138 -21.92 -15.80 4.38
CA GLY A 138 -21.68 -14.36 4.19
C GLY A 138 -21.40 -13.99 2.74
N ARG A 139 -20.43 -13.12 2.52
CA ARG A 139 -20.05 -12.68 1.16
C ARG A 139 -18.56 -12.40 1.06
N LEU A 140 -18.01 -12.70 -0.10
CA LEU A 140 -16.66 -12.32 -0.50
C LEU A 140 -16.75 -11.14 -1.49
N LEU A 141 -16.15 -10.02 -1.14
CA LEU A 141 -15.91 -8.89 -2.05
C LEU A 141 -14.52 -9.05 -2.67
N VAL A 142 -14.46 -9.14 -3.99
CA VAL A 142 -13.20 -9.19 -4.76
C VAL A 142 -12.95 -7.83 -5.33
N ILE A 143 -11.82 -7.21 -4.96
CA ILE A 143 -11.58 -5.79 -5.23
C ILE A 143 -10.21 -5.57 -5.86
N GLY A 144 -10.17 -4.75 -6.92
CA GLY A 144 -8.95 -4.09 -7.38
C GLY A 144 -8.93 -2.66 -6.84
N THR A 145 -7.95 -2.31 -6.01
CA THR A 145 -7.87 -1.01 -5.36
C THR A 145 -7.03 -0.01 -6.15
N MET A 146 -7.37 1.27 -6.08
CA MET A 146 -6.69 2.36 -6.74
C MET A 146 -5.73 3.07 -5.80
N GLY A 147 -4.53 3.42 -6.30
CA GLY A 147 -3.64 4.36 -5.61
C GLY A 147 -3.16 3.87 -4.25
N GLU A 148 -2.69 2.63 -4.17
CA GLU A 148 -1.96 2.14 -3.00
C GLU A 148 -0.64 2.88 -2.87
N GLU A 149 0.07 3.04 -3.97
CA GLU A 149 1.44 3.51 -4.03
C GLU A 149 1.59 5.01 -3.82
N GLY A 150 2.73 5.38 -3.18
CA GLY A 150 3.29 6.73 -3.12
C GLY A 150 2.28 7.87 -3.03
N PRO A 151 2.13 8.67 -4.10
CA PRO A 151 1.23 9.83 -4.12
C PRO A 151 -0.26 9.44 -4.13
N GLY A 152 -0.59 8.18 -4.44
CA GLY A 152 -1.94 7.64 -4.37
C GLY A 152 -2.51 7.63 -2.95
N ASN A 153 -1.65 7.54 -1.94
CA ASN A 153 -1.99 7.70 -0.52
C ASN A 153 -3.16 6.82 -0.05
N LEU A 154 -3.24 5.58 -0.55
CA LEU A 154 -4.29 4.60 -0.24
C LEU A 154 -5.70 5.09 -0.61
N ARG A 155 -5.84 5.91 -1.66
CA ARG A 155 -7.12 6.57 -1.98
C ARG A 155 -8.25 5.59 -2.27
N GLY A 156 -7.94 4.46 -2.90
CA GLY A 156 -8.91 3.42 -3.21
C GLY A 156 -9.48 2.78 -1.95
N VAL A 157 -8.64 2.28 -1.07
CA VAL A 157 -9.12 1.68 0.18
C VAL A 157 -9.79 2.72 1.10
N ARG A 158 -9.32 3.97 1.10
CA ARG A 158 -10.02 5.07 1.80
C ARG A 158 -11.44 5.26 1.29
N ALA A 159 -11.65 5.21 -0.03
CA ALA A 159 -12.97 5.33 -0.64
C ALA A 159 -13.89 4.17 -0.20
N LEU A 160 -13.39 2.95 -0.09
CA LEU A 160 -14.16 1.81 0.42
C LEU A 160 -14.66 2.05 1.85
N PHE A 161 -13.77 2.52 2.74
CA PHE A 161 -14.07 2.70 4.17
C PHE A 161 -14.67 4.07 4.52
N ASN A 162 -14.85 4.96 3.56
CA ASN A 162 -15.60 6.22 3.70
C ASN A 162 -16.87 6.22 2.85
N GLY A 163 -17.05 5.20 2.00
CA GLY A 163 -18.17 5.04 1.08
C GLY A 163 -19.31 4.16 1.61
N PRO A 164 -20.19 3.68 0.72
CA PRO A 164 -21.36 2.89 1.08
C PRO A 164 -21.06 1.53 1.73
N LEU A 165 -19.83 1.02 1.60
CA LEU A 165 -19.41 -0.25 2.16
C LEU A 165 -18.84 -0.14 3.58
N LYS A 166 -18.63 1.09 4.11
CA LYS A 166 -17.90 1.36 5.36
C LYS A 166 -18.34 0.52 6.56
N ASP A 167 -19.67 0.33 6.71
CA ASP A 167 -20.28 -0.36 7.86
C ASP A 167 -20.61 -1.83 7.57
N SER A 168 -20.17 -2.34 6.42
CA SER A 168 -20.52 -3.68 5.96
C SER A 168 -19.33 -4.62 5.75
N ILE A 169 -18.12 -4.15 5.96
CA ILE A 169 -16.90 -4.94 5.84
C ILE A 169 -16.48 -5.38 7.23
N ASP A 170 -16.47 -6.70 7.47
CA ASP A 170 -16.06 -7.28 8.75
C ASP A 170 -14.56 -7.62 8.80
N MET A 171 -13.98 -8.02 7.65
CA MET A 171 -12.58 -8.40 7.53
C MET A 171 -12.01 -7.98 6.18
N PHE A 172 -10.71 -7.71 6.15
CA PHE A 172 -10.02 -7.26 4.94
C PHE A 172 -8.69 -7.99 4.74
N ILE A 173 -8.48 -8.51 3.54
CA ILE A 173 -7.21 -9.08 3.09
C ILE A 173 -6.76 -8.30 1.86
N SER A 174 -5.58 -7.67 1.93
CA SER A 174 -4.83 -7.26 0.76
C SER A 174 -3.89 -8.38 0.35
N ILE A 175 -3.77 -8.64 -0.94
CA ILE A 175 -2.70 -9.47 -1.46
C ILE A 175 -1.69 -8.52 -2.09
N ASP A 176 -0.49 -8.48 -1.54
CA ASP A 176 0.54 -7.50 -1.90
C ASP A 176 1.90 -8.05 -1.47
N GLY A 177 2.80 -8.16 -2.44
CA GLY A 177 4.11 -8.76 -2.25
C GLY A 177 4.21 -10.22 -2.69
N THR A 178 5.38 -10.79 -2.46
CA THR A 178 5.76 -12.15 -2.87
C THR A 178 6.32 -12.95 -1.71
N GLY A 179 6.13 -14.28 -1.72
CA GLY A 179 6.46 -15.15 -0.60
C GLY A 179 5.24 -15.57 0.20
N PHE A 180 5.38 -15.66 1.53
CA PHE A 180 4.34 -16.11 2.46
C PHE A 180 4.26 -15.25 3.72
N GLY A 181 4.62 -13.98 3.65
CA GLY A 181 4.52 -13.03 4.76
C GLY A 181 3.05 -12.76 5.13
N ILE A 182 2.83 -12.48 6.41
CA ILE A 182 1.56 -11.99 6.96
C ILE A 182 1.85 -10.62 7.56
N THR A 183 1.53 -9.57 6.85
CA THR A 183 1.63 -8.20 7.38
C THR A 183 0.39 -7.91 8.23
N ASN A 184 0.56 -7.95 9.55
CA ASN A 184 -0.48 -7.63 10.51
C ASN A 184 -0.22 -6.31 11.25
N GLY A 185 0.96 -5.70 11.04
CA GLY A 185 1.33 -4.39 11.53
C GLY A 185 1.40 -3.37 10.40
N ALA A 186 0.77 -2.22 10.59
CA ALA A 186 0.69 -1.13 9.65
C ALA A 186 1.68 -0.01 10.02
N VAL A 187 2.67 0.25 9.17
CA VAL A 187 3.54 1.42 9.30
C VAL A 187 2.78 2.66 8.84
N GLY A 188 2.55 3.59 9.76
CA GLY A 188 2.01 4.90 9.42
C GLY A 188 3.09 5.83 8.85
N SER A 189 2.66 6.78 8.03
CA SER A 189 3.53 7.84 7.54
C SER A 189 2.80 9.18 7.42
N ASN A 190 3.47 10.27 7.85
CA ASN A 190 3.05 11.65 7.60
C ASN A 190 4.06 12.28 6.64
N ARG A 191 3.57 12.79 5.52
CA ARG A 191 4.38 13.40 4.47
C ARG A 191 3.96 14.84 4.25
N TYR A 192 4.95 15.72 4.19
CA TYR A 192 4.73 17.15 4.06
C TYR A 192 5.62 17.77 3.00
N ARG A 193 5.03 18.69 2.23
CA ARG A 193 5.78 19.72 1.51
C ARG A 193 5.78 20.97 2.34
N VAL A 194 6.96 21.44 2.73
CA VAL A 194 7.16 22.61 3.56
C VAL A 194 7.80 23.72 2.72
N THR A 195 7.17 24.89 2.70
CA THR A 195 7.66 26.04 1.95
C THR A 195 7.82 27.25 2.86
N TYR A 196 9.03 27.79 2.94
CA TYR A 196 9.27 29.13 3.47
C TYR A 196 9.19 30.12 2.30
N LYS A 197 8.38 31.18 2.42
CA LYS A 197 8.12 32.15 1.36
C LYS A 197 8.46 33.59 1.79
N GLY A 198 9.14 34.32 0.92
CA GLY A 198 9.44 35.76 1.07
C GLY A 198 9.41 36.44 -0.28
N PRO A 199 9.65 37.76 -0.37
CA PRO A 199 9.57 38.48 -1.63
C PRO A 199 10.77 38.24 -2.56
N GLY A 200 11.88 37.70 -2.04
CA GLY A 200 13.15 37.70 -2.75
C GLY A 200 13.82 39.06 -2.81
N GLY A 201 15.00 39.14 -3.43
CA GLY A 201 15.70 40.42 -3.59
C GLY A 201 17.16 40.28 -4.00
N HIS A 202 17.82 41.42 -4.25
CA HIS A 202 19.25 41.43 -4.55
C HIS A 202 20.06 41.19 -3.27
N SER A 203 20.97 40.22 -3.26
CA SER A 203 21.67 39.73 -2.05
C SER A 203 22.43 40.85 -1.31
N TYR A 204 23.01 41.83 -2.03
CA TYR A 204 23.70 42.96 -1.45
C TYR A 204 22.73 44.12 -1.14
N GLY A 205 21.91 44.53 -2.10
CA GLY A 205 21.03 45.72 -1.98
C GLY A 205 19.87 45.52 -1.01
N ALA A 206 19.38 44.32 -0.85
CA ALA A 206 18.30 43.94 0.09
C ALA A 206 18.82 43.18 1.34
N PHE A 207 20.12 43.26 1.61
CA PHE A 207 20.69 42.65 2.80
C PHE A 207 20.07 43.22 4.09
N GLY A 208 19.69 42.34 5.02
CA GLY A 208 19.03 42.80 6.27
C GLY A 208 17.55 42.39 6.34
N MET A 209 17.09 41.52 5.47
CA MET A 209 15.75 40.94 5.48
C MET A 209 15.76 39.41 5.69
N PRO A 210 14.68 38.84 6.21
CA PRO A 210 14.55 37.38 6.37
C PRO A 210 14.69 36.66 5.03
N ASN A 211 15.42 35.53 5.06
CA ASN A 211 15.72 34.74 3.87
C ASN A 211 15.06 33.36 3.96
N PRO A 212 14.17 32.95 3.02
CA PRO A 212 13.53 31.65 3.00
C PRO A 212 14.50 30.46 3.05
N LEU A 213 15.64 30.54 2.35
CA LEU A 213 16.64 29.45 2.38
C LEU A 213 17.36 29.36 3.73
N HIS A 214 17.60 30.50 4.42
CA HIS A 214 18.18 30.44 5.75
C HIS A 214 17.19 29.89 6.77
N ALA A 215 15.89 30.20 6.66
CA ALA A 215 14.84 29.61 7.48
C ALA A 215 14.75 28.09 7.25
N MET A 216 14.79 27.66 5.99
CA MET A 216 14.81 26.22 5.63
C MET A 216 16.05 25.53 6.18
N GLY A 217 17.23 26.12 6.06
CA GLY A 217 18.48 25.57 6.62
C GLY A 217 18.42 25.39 8.13
N ARG A 218 17.86 26.37 8.89
CA ARG A 218 17.59 26.24 10.33
C ARG A 218 16.61 25.10 10.62
N ALA A 219 15.55 24.96 9.81
CA ALA A 219 14.58 23.88 9.98
C ALA A 219 15.22 22.51 9.77
N ILE A 220 16.01 22.34 8.71
CA ILE A 220 16.73 21.08 8.43
C ILE A 220 17.67 20.73 9.57
N ALA A 221 18.43 21.71 10.11
CA ALA A 221 19.31 21.47 11.25
C ALA A 221 18.52 20.96 12.47
N LYS A 222 17.40 21.62 12.81
CA LYS A 222 16.54 21.20 13.92
C LYS A 222 15.90 19.83 13.71
N ILE A 223 15.50 19.52 12.47
CA ILE A 223 14.95 18.20 12.12
C ILE A 223 16.04 17.12 12.29
N ALA A 224 17.27 17.39 11.85
CA ALA A 224 18.37 16.44 11.96
C ALA A 224 18.75 16.13 13.43
N GLU A 225 18.41 17.02 14.36
CA GLU A 225 18.63 16.84 15.82
C GLU A 225 17.46 16.17 16.54
N LEU A 226 16.37 15.82 15.85
CA LEU A 226 15.26 15.12 16.47
C LEU A 226 15.71 13.73 16.93
N GLU A 227 15.40 13.40 18.18
CA GLU A 227 15.60 12.04 18.68
C GLU A 227 14.47 11.12 18.21
N ALA A 228 14.83 9.95 17.70
CA ALA A 228 13.90 8.93 17.23
C ALA A 228 14.05 7.64 18.06
N SER A 229 12.92 7.04 18.43
CA SER A 229 12.90 5.74 19.10
C SER A 229 13.21 4.60 18.14
N SER A 230 13.89 3.56 18.64
CA SER A 230 14.06 2.29 17.94
C SER A 230 12.95 1.28 18.25
N ASN A 231 12.20 1.47 19.36
CA ASN A 231 11.08 0.63 19.76
C ASN A 231 10.04 1.45 20.55
N PRO A 232 8.85 1.74 19.99
CA PRO A 232 8.50 1.50 18.59
C PRO A 232 9.43 2.26 17.66
N LYS A 233 9.70 1.69 16.49
CA LYS A 233 10.57 2.33 15.49
C LYS A 233 9.93 3.62 14.97
N VAL A 234 10.71 4.71 15.04
CA VAL A 234 10.37 6.01 14.46
C VAL A 234 11.46 6.41 13.48
N THR A 235 11.07 6.95 12.34
CA THR A 235 12.02 7.51 11.37
C THR A 235 11.52 8.85 10.86
N PHE A 236 12.47 9.71 10.47
CA PHE A 236 12.19 10.96 9.77
C PHE A 236 13.25 11.19 8.69
N ASN A 237 12.86 11.90 7.64
CA ASN A 237 13.77 12.23 6.55
C ASN A 237 13.34 13.52 5.86
N VAL A 238 14.30 14.38 5.56
CA VAL A 238 14.15 15.47 4.57
C VAL A 238 14.71 14.92 3.26
N GLY A 239 13.81 14.48 2.37
CA GLY A 239 14.18 13.73 1.16
C GLY A 239 14.48 14.60 -0.05
N LEU A 240 13.81 15.74 -0.16
CA LEU A 240 14.00 16.70 -1.26
C LEU A 240 14.14 18.11 -0.72
N VAL A 241 15.00 18.90 -1.37
CA VAL A 241 15.13 20.34 -1.11
C VAL A 241 15.29 21.08 -2.42
N SER A 242 14.68 22.28 -2.49
CA SER A 242 14.82 23.17 -3.65
C SER A 242 14.67 24.64 -3.24
N GLY A 243 15.13 25.55 -4.10
CA GLY A 243 15.00 26.98 -3.91
C GLY A 243 16.21 27.76 -4.46
N GLY A 244 16.00 29.04 -4.70
CA GLY A 244 17.00 29.93 -5.27
C GLY A 244 17.07 29.88 -6.80
N THR A 245 17.52 31.01 -7.38
CA THR A 245 17.66 31.16 -8.83
C THR A 245 19.05 31.62 -9.23
N SER A 246 19.77 32.32 -8.34
CA SER A 246 21.09 32.87 -8.57
C SER A 246 21.82 33.08 -7.24
N VAL A 247 23.17 33.00 -7.27
CA VAL A 247 24.03 33.17 -6.10
C VAL A 247 23.91 34.58 -5.49
N ASN A 248 23.58 35.59 -6.28
CA ASN A 248 23.43 36.98 -5.86
C ASN A 248 21.96 37.38 -5.63
N SER A 249 21.07 36.47 -5.45
CA SER A 249 19.65 36.68 -5.14
C SER A 249 19.28 36.08 -3.79
N ILE A 250 18.54 36.84 -2.96
CA ILE A 250 17.76 36.30 -1.86
C ILE A 250 16.59 35.51 -2.48
N SER A 251 16.44 34.26 -2.16
CA SER A 251 15.37 33.41 -2.73
C SER A 251 13.98 33.89 -2.32
N ALA A 252 13.02 33.81 -3.24
CA ALA A 252 11.60 34.00 -2.91
C ALA A 252 10.99 32.81 -2.17
N GLU A 253 11.59 31.63 -2.29
CA GLU A 253 11.11 30.43 -1.57
C GLU A 253 12.24 29.46 -1.28
N GLY A 254 12.04 28.65 -0.23
CA GLY A 254 12.80 27.46 0.07
C GLY A 254 11.81 26.32 0.35
N VAL A 255 11.91 25.22 -0.41
CA VAL A 255 10.97 24.11 -0.37
C VAL A 255 11.70 22.85 0.06
N MET A 256 11.07 22.07 0.95
CA MET A 256 11.54 20.71 1.30
C MET A 256 10.38 19.74 1.42
N ASP A 257 10.62 18.49 1.05
CA ASP A 257 9.68 17.38 1.27
C ASP A 257 10.19 16.48 2.40
N ILE A 258 9.28 16.16 3.34
CA ILE A 258 9.58 15.45 4.58
C ILE A 258 8.72 14.21 4.68
N ASP A 259 9.32 13.09 5.13
CA ASP A 259 8.66 11.83 5.42
C ASP A 259 8.90 11.44 6.90
N LEU A 260 7.83 11.22 7.66
CA LEU A 260 7.85 10.69 9.02
C LEU A 260 7.19 9.32 9.00
N ARG A 261 7.76 8.33 9.71
CA ARG A 261 7.17 6.98 9.81
C ARG A 261 7.26 6.41 11.20
N SER A 262 6.24 5.63 11.58
CA SER A 262 6.27 4.76 12.76
C SER A 262 5.23 3.63 12.62
N GLU A 263 5.50 2.52 13.30
CA GLU A 263 4.55 1.43 13.54
C GLU A 263 3.55 1.74 14.66
N SER A 264 3.81 2.81 15.44
CA SER A 264 2.96 3.28 16.54
C SER A 264 2.30 4.61 16.18
N ALA A 265 0.97 4.66 16.25
CA ALA A 265 0.22 5.90 16.02
C ALA A 265 0.59 7.00 17.02
N ALA A 266 0.82 6.66 18.29
CA ALA A 266 1.22 7.62 19.33
C ALA A 266 2.62 8.18 19.09
N ALA A 267 3.58 7.31 18.70
CA ALA A 267 4.94 7.74 18.41
C ALA A 267 5.02 8.57 17.11
N LEU A 268 4.18 8.24 16.10
CA LEU A 268 4.06 9.04 14.89
C LEU A 268 3.50 10.44 15.19
N ALA A 269 2.50 10.53 16.04
CA ALA A 269 1.92 11.82 16.47
C ALA A 269 2.92 12.67 17.28
N ASP A 270 3.74 12.04 18.13
CA ASP A 270 4.78 12.75 18.90
C ASP A 270 5.86 13.34 17.99
N ILE A 271 6.44 12.54 17.09
CA ILE A 271 7.48 13.03 16.19
C ILE A 271 6.93 14.11 15.24
N ASP A 272 5.66 14.00 14.83
CA ASP A 272 4.99 15.02 14.03
C ASP A 272 4.84 16.34 14.79
N ALA A 273 4.40 16.32 16.04
CA ALA A 273 4.32 17.51 16.87
C ALA A 273 5.69 18.20 17.06
N ARG A 274 6.73 17.42 17.22
CA ARG A 274 8.13 17.91 17.34
C ARG A 274 8.61 18.50 16.01
N LEU A 275 8.33 17.87 14.88
CA LEU A 275 8.58 18.42 13.56
C LEU A 275 7.89 19.78 13.37
N GLN A 276 6.59 19.85 13.65
CA GLN A 276 5.79 21.07 13.52
C GLN A 276 6.37 22.22 14.40
N THR A 277 6.89 21.88 15.57
CA THR A 277 7.55 22.82 16.47
C THR A 277 8.87 23.32 15.87
N ALA A 278 9.71 22.42 15.36
CA ALA A 278 10.99 22.75 14.73
C ALA A 278 10.82 23.70 13.53
N LEU A 279 9.81 23.45 12.68
CA LEU A 279 9.50 24.29 11.54
C LEU A 279 9.12 25.72 11.94
N ARG A 280 8.26 25.88 12.96
CA ARG A 280 7.83 27.18 13.46
C ARG A 280 8.95 27.94 14.21
N GLN A 281 9.80 27.23 14.95
CA GLN A 281 10.97 27.79 15.60
C GLN A 281 11.95 28.34 14.55
N ALA A 282 12.24 27.59 13.49
CA ALA A 282 13.12 28.04 12.41
C ALA A 282 12.62 29.35 11.74
N LEU A 283 11.30 29.45 11.52
CA LEU A 283 10.66 30.68 11.03
C LEU A 283 10.88 31.86 11.99
N ALA A 284 10.63 31.61 13.29
CA ALA A 284 10.75 32.63 14.35
C ALA A 284 12.19 33.12 14.50
N GLU A 285 13.16 32.22 14.48
CA GLU A 285 14.60 32.55 14.58
C GLU A 285 15.08 33.35 13.37
N GLU A 286 14.67 33.00 12.17
CA GLU A 286 15.03 33.78 10.97
C GLU A 286 14.44 35.20 11.03
N LYS A 287 13.18 35.36 11.46
CA LYS A 287 12.58 36.69 11.68
C LYS A 287 13.30 37.45 12.79
N ALA A 288 13.62 36.85 13.90
CA ALA A 288 14.30 37.45 15.03
C ALA A 288 15.72 37.95 14.67
N ARG A 289 16.37 37.32 13.71
CA ARG A 289 17.69 37.74 13.19
C ARG A 289 17.65 39.16 12.59
N TRP A 290 16.49 39.58 12.11
CA TRP A 290 16.30 40.86 11.41
C TRP A 290 15.18 41.71 12.06
N PRO A 291 15.37 42.16 13.33
CA PRO A 291 14.29 42.74 14.13
C PRO A 291 13.75 44.09 13.58
N LYS A 292 14.51 44.75 12.72
CA LYS A 292 14.10 46.01 12.06
C LYS A 292 13.42 45.75 10.71
N SER A 293 13.42 44.54 10.21
CA SER A 293 12.81 44.22 8.92
C SER A 293 11.30 44.12 9.03
N THR A 294 10.57 44.78 8.16
CA THR A 294 9.11 44.63 7.98
C THR A 294 8.76 43.68 6.85
N VAL A 295 9.77 43.05 6.23
CA VAL A 295 9.61 42.15 5.11
C VAL A 295 8.99 40.85 5.61
N PRO A 296 7.91 40.40 4.97
CA PRO A 296 7.23 39.14 5.38
C PRO A 296 8.07 37.90 5.08
N LEU A 297 8.03 36.96 6.00
CA LEU A 297 8.45 35.58 5.79
C LEU A 297 7.33 34.68 6.29
N ALA A 298 6.84 33.81 5.43
CA ALA A 298 5.74 32.87 5.72
C ALA A 298 6.22 31.43 5.69
N LEU A 299 5.52 30.59 6.45
CA LEU A 299 5.66 29.12 6.43
C LEU A 299 4.34 28.53 5.92
N VAL A 300 4.41 27.70 4.89
CA VAL A 300 3.30 26.90 4.37
C VAL A 300 3.67 25.44 4.54
N ILE A 301 2.74 24.64 5.06
CA ILE A 301 2.90 23.20 5.29
C ILE A 301 1.74 22.50 4.59
N ASP A 302 2.03 21.88 3.47
CA ASP A 302 1.06 21.11 2.69
C ASP A 302 1.22 19.63 3.01
N THR A 303 0.13 18.97 3.40
CA THR A 303 0.13 17.53 3.61
C THR A 303 0.07 16.82 2.26
N THR A 304 1.10 16.03 1.94
CA THR A 304 1.20 15.27 0.69
C THR A 304 0.85 13.80 0.85
N GLY A 305 0.78 13.31 2.10
CA GLY A 305 0.37 11.95 2.40
C GLY A 305 0.18 11.74 3.90
N LEU A 306 -0.84 10.97 4.24
CA LEU A 306 -1.11 10.53 5.62
C LEU A 306 -1.51 9.06 5.57
N ARG A 307 -0.70 8.16 6.13
CA ARG A 307 -1.06 6.75 6.30
C ARG A 307 -1.13 6.45 7.79
N PRO A 308 -2.25 5.91 8.31
CA PRO A 308 -2.35 5.60 9.73
C PRO A 308 -1.49 4.40 10.10
N ALA A 309 -0.95 4.40 11.31
CA ALA A 309 -0.31 3.24 11.93
C ALA A 309 -1.35 2.40 12.70
N GLY A 310 -1.03 1.14 12.93
CA GLY A 310 -1.85 0.26 13.76
C GLY A 310 -1.40 -1.19 13.68
N THR A 311 -2.10 -2.07 14.41
CA THR A 311 -1.77 -3.50 14.43
C THR A 311 -3.04 -4.33 14.58
N THR A 312 -3.20 -5.34 13.75
CA THR A 312 -4.13 -6.44 13.97
C THR A 312 -3.47 -7.43 14.92
N ALA A 313 -4.08 -7.68 16.09
CA ALA A 313 -3.48 -8.53 17.11
C ALA A 313 -3.17 -9.95 16.58
N ASP A 314 -2.03 -10.51 16.98
CA ASP A 314 -1.59 -11.87 16.61
C ASP A 314 -2.61 -12.94 17.00
N THR A 315 -3.39 -12.66 18.06
CA THR A 315 -4.46 -13.54 18.55
C THR A 315 -5.78 -13.36 17.81
N SER A 316 -5.89 -12.42 16.89
CA SER A 316 -7.11 -12.18 16.12
C SER A 316 -7.45 -13.39 15.23
N PHE A 317 -8.73 -13.54 14.91
CA PHE A 317 -9.20 -14.68 14.11
C PHE A 317 -8.55 -14.71 12.73
N ILE A 318 -8.39 -13.55 12.09
CA ILE A 318 -7.80 -13.45 10.75
C ILE A 318 -6.30 -13.86 10.75
N VAL A 319 -5.50 -13.38 11.71
CA VAL A 319 -4.07 -13.74 11.81
C VAL A 319 -3.90 -15.21 12.14
N ARG A 320 -4.66 -15.73 13.13
CA ARG A 320 -4.63 -17.15 13.51
C ARG A 320 -5.04 -18.07 12.37
N THR A 321 -6.02 -17.68 11.56
CA THR A 321 -6.46 -18.43 10.39
C THR A 321 -5.37 -18.44 9.32
N SER A 322 -4.72 -17.31 9.05
CA SER A 322 -3.61 -17.20 8.09
C SER A 322 -2.42 -18.07 8.49
N LEU A 323 -2.02 -18.02 9.77
CA LEU A 323 -0.97 -18.88 10.32
C LEU A 323 -1.33 -20.37 10.29
N ALA A 324 -2.59 -20.71 10.58
CA ALA A 324 -3.04 -22.08 10.54
C ALA A 324 -3.11 -22.65 9.11
N ALA A 325 -3.50 -21.85 8.13
CA ALA A 325 -3.47 -22.21 6.71
C ALA A 325 -2.03 -22.47 6.23
N ALA A 326 -1.08 -21.62 6.61
CA ALA A 326 0.33 -21.80 6.31
C ALA A 326 0.86 -23.13 6.90
N ARG A 327 0.52 -23.45 8.15
CA ARG A 327 0.88 -24.74 8.79
C ARG A 327 0.27 -25.93 8.05
N THR A 328 -1.00 -25.85 7.66
CA THR A 328 -1.66 -26.94 6.89
C THR A 328 -0.94 -27.22 5.57
N MET A 329 -0.32 -26.18 4.97
CA MET A 329 0.43 -26.32 3.72
C MET A 329 1.93 -26.56 3.92
N ASN A 330 2.38 -26.67 5.17
CA ASN A 330 3.80 -26.78 5.52
C ASN A 330 4.67 -25.66 4.90
N VAL A 331 4.18 -24.41 4.98
CA VAL A 331 4.94 -23.23 4.61
C VAL A 331 5.21 -22.35 5.82
N TYR A 332 6.37 -21.70 5.84
CA TYR A 332 6.71 -20.73 6.89
C TYR A 332 6.14 -19.35 6.52
N ALA A 333 5.29 -18.82 7.38
CA ALA A 333 4.64 -17.52 7.20
C ALA A 333 4.95 -16.60 8.40
N PRO A 334 5.97 -15.73 8.30
CA PRO A 334 6.31 -14.79 9.37
C PRO A 334 5.26 -13.69 9.48
N LEU A 335 5.04 -13.18 10.71
CA LEU A 335 4.36 -11.93 10.93
C LEU A 335 5.30 -10.78 10.62
N THR A 336 4.81 -9.79 9.88
CA THR A 336 5.59 -8.65 9.39
C THR A 336 4.86 -7.33 9.62
N ILE A 337 5.59 -6.24 9.46
CA ILE A 337 5.08 -4.87 9.58
C ILE A 337 5.45 -4.12 8.29
N SER A 338 4.45 -3.57 7.60
CA SER A 338 4.66 -2.79 6.37
C SER A 338 3.57 -1.73 6.21
N SER A 339 3.66 -0.92 5.17
CA SER A 339 2.62 0.06 4.80
C SER A 339 1.92 -0.43 3.55
N THR A 340 0.64 -0.78 3.66
CA THR A 340 -0.18 -1.38 2.61
C THR A 340 -1.62 -0.87 2.69
N ASP A 341 -2.49 -1.31 1.80
CA ASP A 341 -3.93 -1.03 1.86
C ASP A 341 -4.57 -1.44 3.22
N ALA A 342 -4.00 -2.44 3.91
CA ALA A 342 -4.48 -2.86 5.23
C ALA A 342 -4.37 -1.77 6.31
N ASN A 343 -3.53 -0.73 6.13
CA ASN A 343 -3.41 0.37 7.08
C ASN A 343 -4.77 1.03 7.41
N ILE A 344 -5.62 1.21 6.41
CA ILE A 344 -6.90 1.90 6.60
C ILE A 344 -7.88 1.07 7.45
N PRO A 345 -8.23 -0.19 7.12
CA PRO A 345 -9.11 -0.97 7.98
C PRO A 345 -8.51 -1.22 9.38
N ILE A 346 -7.20 -1.48 9.51
CA ILE A 346 -6.53 -1.63 10.81
C ILE A 346 -6.76 -0.40 11.67
N SER A 347 -6.57 0.80 11.13
CA SER A 347 -6.76 2.05 11.88
C SER A 347 -8.22 2.31 12.33
N LYS A 348 -9.17 1.63 11.70
CA LYS A 348 -10.60 1.68 12.03
C LYS A 348 -11.03 0.54 12.96
N GLY A 349 -10.10 -0.29 13.43
CA GLY A 349 -10.39 -1.44 14.30
C GLY A 349 -11.00 -2.64 13.56
N ILE A 350 -10.96 -2.65 12.23
CA ILE A 350 -11.41 -3.78 11.41
C ILE A 350 -10.26 -4.76 11.28
N ALA A 351 -10.54 -6.04 11.51
CA ALA A 351 -9.55 -7.10 11.39
C ALA A 351 -9.02 -7.20 9.95
N ALA A 352 -7.76 -6.84 9.75
CA ALA A 352 -7.15 -6.82 8.42
C ALA A 352 -5.70 -7.33 8.46
N VAL A 353 -5.29 -7.93 7.34
CA VAL A 353 -3.91 -8.35 7.08
C VAL A 353 -3.58 -8.12 5.61
N THR A 354 -2.29 -7.99 5.31
CA THR A 354 -1.79 -8.21 3.95
C THR A 354 -1.08 -9.56 3.90
N LEU A 355 -1.34 -10.32 2.85
CA LEU A 355 -0.73 -11.61 2.58
C LEU A 355 0.09 -11.53 1.30
N ASP A 356 1.25 -12.17 1.29
CA ASP A 356 2.04 -12.32 0.08
C ASP A 356 1.35 -13.27 -0.93
N GLY A 357 1.59 -13.04 -2.22
CA GLY A 357 0.99 -13.79 -3.31
C GLY A 357 1.69 -15.11 -3.69
N GLY A 358 2.73 -15.53 -2.96
CA GLY A 358 3.57 -16.70 -3.29
C GLY A 358 4.72 -16.38 -4.24
N GLY A 359 5.56 -17.39 -4.54
CA GLY A 359 6.75 -17.26 -5.36
C GLY A 359 7.87 -16.45 -4.70
N VAL A 360 8.81 -15.94 -5.48
CA VAL A 360 9.95 -15.15 -4.98
C VAL A 360 10.13 -13.90 -5.82
N GLY A 361 9.88 -12.73 -5.25
CA GLY A 361 10.16 -11.44 -5.86
C GLY A 361 11.52 -10.87 -5.49
N ARG A 362 12.04 -10.01 -6.35
CA ARG A 362 13.25 -9.23 -6.12
C ARG A 362 13.14 -7.88 -6.80
N GLY A 363 13.72 -6.86 -6.17
CA GLY A 363 13.85 -5.54 -6.77
C GLY A 363 12.52 -4.78 -6.91
N ALA A 364 11.55 -4.99 -6.01
CA ALA A 364 10.34 -4.17 -5.98
C ALA A 364 10.69 -2.67 -6.06
N HIS A 365 9.90 -1.91 -6.81
CA HIS A 365 10.12 -0.49 -7.11
C HIS A 365 11.35 -0.20 -8.00
N SER A 366 11.94 -1.21 -8.65
CA SER A 366 13.01 -1.00 -9.63
C SER A 366 12.60 -1.45 -11.03
N LEU A 367 13.28 -0.92 -12.05
CA LEU A 367 13.02 -1.31 -13.45
C LEU A 367 13.39 -2.78 -13.74
N ASP A 368 14.24 -3.38 -12.91
CA ASP A 368 14.69 -4.77 -12.99
C ASP A 368 13.93 -5.69 -12.05
N GLU A 369 12.76 -5.25 -11.58
CA GLU A 369 11.89 -6.07 -10.73
C GLU A 369 11.61 -7.41 -11.37
N SER A 370 11.68 -8.47 -10.58
CA SER A 370 11.47 -9.82 -11.06
C SER A 370 10.66 -10.66 -10.08
N TYR A 371 9.90 -11.58 -10.64
CA TYR A 371 9.16 -12.63 -9.95
C TYR A 371 9.61 -13.99 -10.46
N ASP A 372 9.98 -14.89 -9.58
CA ASP A 372 10.34 -16.26 -9.90
C ASP A 372 9.31 -17.23 -9.28
N ASP A 373 8.54 -17.88 -10.13
CA ASP A 373 7.52 -18.85 -9.73
C ASP A 373 8.13 -20.13 -9.15
N ARG A 374 9.34 -20.47 -9.57
CA ARG A 374 10.05 -21.70 -9.20
C ARG A 374 9.14 -22.92 -9.44
N THR A 375 9.10 -23.84 -8.44
CA THR A 375 8.28 -25.05 -8.47
C THR A 375 7.07 -24.97 -7.56
N ASP A 376 6.85 -23.87 -6.86
CA ASP A 376 5.87 -23.75 -5.79
C ASP A 376 5.15 -22.41 -5.67
N GLY A 377 5.25 -21.52 -6.65
CA GLY A 377 4.53 -20.25 -6.66
C GLY A 377 3.02 -20.41 -6.57
N TYR A 378 2.47 -21.52 -7.11
CA TYR A 378 1.05 -21.86 -6.97
C TYR A 378 0.58 -22.03 -5.52
N LYS A 379 1.49 -22.23 -4.57
CA LYS A 379 1.15 -22.32 -3.14
C LYS A 379 0.63 -21.00 -2.58
N GLY A 380 1.00 -19.84 -3.16
CA GLY A 380 0.44 -18.57 -2.77
C GLY A 380 -1.09 -18.52 -2.92
N PRO A 381 -1.65 -18.68 -4.12
CA PRO A 381 -3.11 -18.78 -4.31
C PRO A 381 -3.77 -19.92 -3.51
N GLN A 382 -3.09 -21.05 -3.32
CA GLN A 382 -3.60 -22.14 -2.45
C GLN A 382 -3.74 -21.67 -1.00
N TRP A 383 -2.73 -20.99 -0.47
CA TRP A 383 -2.74 -20.45 0.88
C TRP A 383 -3.85 -19.41 1.06
N ILE A 384 -3.96 -18.47 0.12
CA ILE A 384 -5.02 -17.45 0.10
C ILE A 384 -6.40 -18.11 0.09
N LEU A 385 -6.60 -19.13 -0.74
CA LEU A 385 -7.85 -19.91 -0.79
C LEU A 385 -8.23 -20.49 0.57
N LEU A 386 -7.29 -21.16 1.25
CA LEU A 386 -7.53 -21.75 2.57
C LEU A 386 -7.85 -20.69 3.62
N VAL A 387 -7.17 -19.52 3.58
CA VAL A 387 -7.45 -18.41 4.48
C VAL A 387 -8.85 -17.87 4.24
N VAL A 388 -9.19 -17.53 2.99
CA VAL A 388 -10.50 -16.95 2.61
C VAL A 388 -11.65 -17.88 3.02
N ILE A 389 -11.57 -19.16 2.65
CA ILE A 389 -12.64 -20.12 2.98
C ILE A 389 -12.65 -20.41 4.48
N GLY A 390 -11.49 -20.49 5.13
CA GLY A 390 -11.40 -20.64 6.59
C GLY A 390 -12.10 -19.52 7.35
N LEU A 391 -11.92 -18.26 6.93
CA LEU A 391 -12.57 -17.10 7.55
C LEU A 391 -14.08 -17.06 7.33
N LEU A 392 -14.55 -17.61 6.22
CA LEU A 392 -15.97 -17.58 5.83
C LEU A 392 -16.75 -18.85 6.27
N THR A 393 -16.07 -19.90 6.81
CA THR A 393 -16.72 -21.17 7.17
C THR A 393 -16.45 -21.65 8.60
N THR A 394 -15.36 -21.24 9.24
CA THR A 394 -14.99 -21.68 10.61
C THR A 394 -15.21 -20.55 11.60
N ARG A 395 -16.35 -20.52 12.25
CA ARG A 395 -16.58 -19.78 13.50
C ARG A 395 -16.52 -20.71 14.70
#